data_519e42c4e55adae64721c5ae37b6d971
#
_entry.id   519e42c4e55adae64721c5ae37b6d971
#
_cell.length_a   1.000
_cell.length_b   1.000
_cell.length_c   1.000
_cell.angle_alpha   90.00
_cell.angle_beta   90.00
_cell.angle_gamma   90.00
#
_symmetry.space_group_name_H-M   'P 1'
#
loop_
_entity.id
_entity.type
_entity.pdbx_description
1 polymer ?
#
loop_
_entity_poly.entity_id
_entity_poly.type
_entity_poly.pdbx_seq_one_letter_code
_entity_poly.pdbx_strand_id
1 'polypeptide(L)'
;MFSLASIATMSACIFLFGLFFSILVNFQYIIRTAEEGVAITVFFDEDATDEQKQAIGDELRNREGVADVVYVSAEEAWEEFQKEYFGDNPELADGFAEDNPLATSDNYEVYMETVENEDESVLAQGRSLSETQNDLVKFAQSLDGVRQVNKSDVVANTLTSVNMLVAYVSIAIIAILLAVSIFLISNTVTTGITVRREEIAIMKYIGAKDFVVRSPFVIEGLIIGIFGAAIPLTLLYFLYDKAVEYIMTRFRILQNIIDFLPAGTVYQILLPVGLIMGIGIGFLGSYFTVRKHLKV
;
A
#
# COMPACT_ATOMS: atom_id res chain seq x y z
N MET A 1 -18.42 -23.59 25.76
CA MET A 1 -17.95 -22.26 26.23
C MET A 1 -16.54 -21.91 25.75
N PHE A 2 -15.59 -22.85 25.75
CA PHE A 2 -14.20 -22.56 25.29
C PHE A 2 -14.12 -22.17 23.83
N SER A 3 -14.91 -22.74 22.93
CA SER A 3 -14.89 -22.41 21.50
C SER A 3 -15.33 -20.98 21.18
N LEU A 4 -16.27 -20.39 21.93
CA LEU A 4 -16.67 -18.99 21.74
C LEU A 4 -15.57 -18.00 22.12
N ALA A 5 -14.88 -18.24 23.24
CA ALA A 5 -13.73 -17.43 23.65
C ALA A 5 -12.61 -17.49 22.59
N SER A 6 -12.39 -18.68 22.01
CA SER A 6 -11.38 -18.90 20.98
C SER A 6 -11.75 -18.22 19.64
N ILE A 7 -13.02 -18.26 19.25
CA ILE A 7 -13.52 -17.52 18.09
C ILE A 7 -13.32 -16.03 18.32
N ALA A 8 -13.66 -15.50 19.50
CA ALA A 8 -13.50 -14.09 19.82
C ALA A 8 -12.03 -13.62 19.78
N THR A 9 -11.11 -14.42 20.34
CA THR A 9 -9.68 -14.08 20.31
C THR A 9 -9.09 -14.16 18.91
N MET A 10 -9.49 -15.19 18.13
CA MET A 10 -9.09 -15.32 16.73
C MET A 10 -9.65 -14.17 15.89
N SER A 11 -10.92 -13.80 16.12
CA SER A 11 -11.56 -12.67 15.45
C SER A 11 -10.82 -11.35 15.75
N ALA A 12 -10.40 -11.13 16.99
CA ALA A 12 -9.62 -9.95 17.36
C ALA A 12 -8.27 -9.90 16.62
N CYS A 13 -7.57 -11.03 16.49
CA CYS A 13 -6.31 -11.10 15.77
C CYS A 13 -6.49 -10.83 14.27
N ILE A 14 -7.49 -11.43 13.63
CA ILE A 14 -7.79 -11.21 12.19
C ILE A 14 -8.32 -9.80 11.96
N PHE A 15 -9.08 -9.24 12.91
CA PHE A 15 -9.52 -7.86 12.85
C PHE A 15 -8.33 -6.89 12.83
N LEU A 16 -7.40 -7.05 13.76
CA LEU A 16 -6.19 -6.24 13.81
C LEU A 16 -5.34 -6.41 12.55
N PHE A 17 -5.17 -7.64 12.08
CA PHE A 17 -4.49 -7.90 10.81
C PHE A 17 -5.15 -7.14 9.66
N GLY A 18 -6.47 -7.27 9.49
CA GLY A 18 -7.19 -6.61 8.39
C GLY A 18 -7.18 -5.08 8.51
N LEU A 19 -7.22 -4.55 9.72
CA LEU A 19 -7.09 -3.11 9.97
C LEU A 19 -5.70 -2.60 9.55
N PHE A 20 -4.63 -3.26 10.01
CA PHE A 20 -3.27 -2.90 9.62
C PHE A 20 -3.03 -3.08 8.13
N PHE A 21 -3.54 -4.15 7.53
CA PHE A 21 -3.47 -4.38 6.09
C PHE A 21 -4.16 -3.24 5.31
N SER A 22 -5.36 -2.84 5.72
CA SER A 22 -6.10 -1.76 5.07
C SER A 22 -5.36 -0.42 5.18
N ILE A 23 -4.79 -0.11 6.34
CA ILE A 23 -3.97 1.09 6.52
C ILE A 23 -2.73 1.04 5.62
N LEU A 24 -2.03 -0.09 5.59
CA LEU A 24 -0.81 -0.27 4.80
C LEU A 24 -1.06 -0.07 3.30
N VAL A 25 -2.08 -0.74 2.76
CA VAL A 25 -2.40 -0.67 1.33
C VAL A 25 -2.80 0.76 0.94
N ASN A 26 -3.62 1.44 1.76
CA ASN A 26 -3.95 2.84 1.49
C ASN A 26 -2.74 3.76 1.60
N PHE A 27 -1.88 3.55 2.60
CA PHE A 27 -0.67 4.35 2.74
C PHE A 27 0.27 4.17 1.54
N GLN A 28 0.45 2.94 1.06
CA GLN A 28 1.23 2.66 -0.15
C GLN A 28 0.60 3.30 -1.39
N TYR A 29 -0.72 3.27 -1.50
CA TYR A 29 -1.45 3.92 -2.58
C TYR A 29 -1.25 5.45 -2.57
N ILE A 30 -1.41 6.09 -1.41
CA ILE A 30 -1.19 7.54 -1.24
C ILE A 30 0.25 7.93 -1.60
N ILE A 31 1.25 7.18 -1.11
CA ILE A 31 2.64 7.43 -1.48
C ILE A 31 2.84 7.32 -2.99
N ARG A 32 2.33 6.26 -3.60
CA ARG A 32 2.46 6.02 -5.03
C ARG A 32 1.79 7.12 -5.85
N THR A 33 0.59 7.54 -5.49
CA THR A 33 -0.10 8.66 -6.14
C THR A 33 0.68 9.98 -5.99
N ALA A 34 1.30 10.18 -4.81
CA ALA A 34 2.17 11.34 -4.60
C ALA A 34 3.45 11.26 -5.44
N GLU A 35 4.06 10.08 -5.62
CA GLU A 35 5.22 9.87 -6.50
C GLU A 35 4.87 10.10 -7.98
N GLU A 36 3.69 9.69 -8.42
CA GLU A 36 3.17 9.87 -9.77
C GLU A 36 2.88 11.35 -10.08
N GLY A 37 2.44 12.12 -9.08
CA GLY A 37 2.21 13.56 -9.19
C GLY A 37 3.48 14.42 -9.24
N VAL A 38 4.67 13.84 -9.07
CA VAL A 38 5.94 14.55 -9.17
C VAL A 38 6.36 14.65 -10.63
N ALA A 39 6.24 15.84 -11.21
CA ALA A 39 6.69 16.11 -12.57
C ALA A 39 8.22 15.99 -12.69
N ILE A 40 8.67 15.53 -13.87
CA ILE A 40 10.06 15.66 -14.31
C ILE A 40 10.15 16.96 -15.06
N THR A 41 10.96 17.90 -14.56
CA THR A 41 11.12 19.22 -15.17
C THR A 41 12.28 19.21 -16.15
N VAL A 42 12.01 19.54 -17.40
CA VAL A 42 13.00 19.58 -18.50
C VAL A 42 13.24 21.04 -18.88
N PHE A 43 14.40 21.58 -18.53
CA PHE A 43 14.80 22.94 -18.84
C PHE A 43 15.53 22.99 -20.19
N PHE A 44 15.27 24.04 -20.97
CA PHE A 44 15.89 24.28 -22.28
C PHE A 44 17.22 24.96 -22.14
N ASP A 45 18.04 24.86 -23.19
CA ASP A 45 19.19 25.68 -23.36
C ASP A 45 18.76 27.16 -23.56
N GLU A 46 19.58 28.11 -23.12
CA GLU A 46 19.25 29.53 -23.17
C GLU A 46 19.04 30.05 -24.58
N ASP A 47 19.66 29.42 -25.57
CA ASP A 47 19.59 29.73 -26.98
C ASP A 47 18.67 28.80 -27.79
N ALA A 48 17.90 27.94 -27.10
CA ALA A 48 16.94 27.02 -27.75
C ALA A 48 15.84 27.79 -28.49
N THR A 49 15.70 27.50 -29.77
CA THR A 49 14.64 28.08 -30.59
C THR A 49 13.26 27.50 -30.27
N ASP A 50 12.20 28.25 -30.60
CA ASP A 50 10.82 27.76 -30.39
C ASP A 50 10.54 26.46 -31.15
N GLU A 51 11.20 26.26 -32.31
CA GLU A 51 11.09 25.02 -33.09
C GLU A 51 11.75 23.85 -32.35
N GLN A 52 12.89 24.07 -31.70
CA GLN A 52 13.55 23.05 -30.88
C GLN A 52 12.72 22.70 -29.63
N LYS A 53 12.17 23.71 -28.95
CA LYS A 53 11.28 23.49 -27.80
C LYS A 53 10.06 22.65 -28.18
N GLN A 54 9.43 22.95 -29.33
CA GLN A 54 8.30 22.14 -29.82
C GLN A 54 8.72 20.71 -30.16
N ALA A 55 9.86 20.51 -30.82
CA ALA A 55 10.36 19.18 -31.14
C ALA A 55 10.63 18.35 -29.86
N ILE A 56 11.24 18.95 -28.82
CA ILE A 56 11.44 18.33 -27.52
C ILE A 56 10.09 17.92 -26.91
N GLY A 57 9.09 18.82 -26.94
CA GLY A 57 7.77 18.53 -26.41
C GLY A 57 7.07 17.37 -27.13
N ASP A 58 7.19 17.30 -28.45
CA ASP A 58 6.60 16.23 -29.24
C ASP A 58 7.31 14.89 -29.01
N GLU A 59 8.63 14.88 -28.85
CA GLU A 59 9.38 13.66 -28.52
C GLU A 59 9.05 13.16 -27.10
N LEU A 60 8.88 14.05 -26.13
CA LEU A 60 8.47 13.71 -24.77
C LEU A 60 7.04 13.13 -24.73
N ARG A 61 6.07 13.76 -25.46
CA ARG A 61 4.69 13.29 -25.54
C ARG A 61 4.55 11.91 -26.20
N ASN A 62 5.41 11.61 -27.16
CA ASN A 62 5.41 10.32 -27.84
C ASN A 62 6.13 9.21 -27.08
N ARG A 63 6.71 9.53 -25.91
CA ARG A 63 7.42 8.54 -25.10
C ARG A 63 6.46 7.67 -24.30
N GLU A 64 6.72 6.36 -24.30
CA GLU A 64 5.97 5.38 -23.53
C GLU A 64 6.05 5.68 -22.02
N GLY A 65 4.92 5.71 -21.33
CA GLY A 65 4.82 6.00 -19.89
C GLY A 65 4.65 7.48 -19.54
N VAL A 66 4.54 8.38 -20.54
CA VAL A 66 4.25 9.80 -20.34
C VAL A 66 2.75 10.03 -20.51
N ALA A 67 2.11 10.60 -19.48
CA ALA A 67 0.70 10.94 -19.49
C ALA A 67 0.44 12.33 -20.05
N ASP A 68 1.23 13.31 -19.63
CA ASP A 68 1.06 14.69 -20.06
C ASP A 68 2.39 15.44 -20.08
N VAL A 69 2.49 16.47 -20.93
CA VAL A 69 3.63 17.35 -21.06
C VAL A 69 3.13 18.80 -21.12
N VAL A 70 3.30 19.50 -20.02
CA VAL A 70 2.84 20.87 -19.83
C VAL A 70 4.02 21.83 -20.04
N TYR A 71 3.85 22.82 -20.90
CA TYR A 71 4.82 23.90 -21.05
C TYR A 71 4.57 24.96 -19.98
N VAL A 72 5.60 25.29 -19.23
CA VAL A 72 5.60 26.34 -18.21
C VAL A 72 6.54 27.45 -18.68
N SER A 73 5.99 28.64 -18.91
CA SER A 73 6.79 29.82 -19.28
C SER A 73 7.59 30.31 -18.07
N ALA A 74 8.68 31.06 -18.35
CA ALA A 74 9.49 31.71 -17.32
C ALA A 74 8.68 32.68 -16.44
N GLU A 75 7.66 33.33 -17.01
CA GLU A 75 6.73 34.19 -16.27
C GLU A 75 5.82 33.38 -15.33
N GLU A 76 5.21 32.30 -15.81
CA GLU A 76 4.39 31.40 -14.97
C GLU A 76 5.22 30.77 -13.86
N ALA A 77 6.42 30.28 -14.16
CA ALA A 77 7.33 29.74 -13.16
C ALA A 77 7.68 30.76 -12.07
N TRP A 78 7.85 32.05 -12.46
CA TRP A 78 8.10 33.12 -11.51
C TRP A 78 6.87 33.47 -10.67
N GLU A 79 5.69 33.51 -11.26
CA GLU A 79 4.43 33.73 -10.52
C GLU A 79 4.17 32.62 -9.49
N GLU A 80 4.39 31.36 -9.87
CA GLU A 80 4.24 30.23 -8.96
C GLU A 80 5.27 30.29 -7.83
N PHE A 81 6.53 30.57 -8.16
CA PHE A 81 7.59 30.74 -7.16
C PHE A 81 7.25 31.85 -6.17
N GLN A 82 6.79 33.01 -6.66
CA GLN A 82 6.38 34.11 -5.80
C GLN A 82 5.24 33.71 -4.86
N LYS A 83 4.24 33.02 -5.37
CA LYS A 83 3.08 32.57 -4.60
C LYS A 83 3.45 31.55 -3.54
N GLU A 84 4.36 30.63 -3.85
CA GLU A 84 4.79 29.59 -2.93
C GLU A 84 5.73 30.12 -1.84
N TYR A 85 6.72 30.93 -2.20
CA TYR A 85 7.76 31.35 -1.26
C TYR A 85 7.47 32.68 -0.56
N PHE A 86 6.73 33.59 -1.22
CA PHE A 86 6.42 34.92 -0.67
C PHE A 86 4.93 35.12 -0.39
N GLY A 87 4.08 34.09 -0.48
CA GLY A 87 2.63 34.14 -0.46
C GLY A 87 2.03 35.04 0.63
N ASP A 88 2.58 34.99 1.84
CA ASP A 88 2.15 35.83 2.97
C ASP A 88 2.84 37.23 2.99
N ASN A 89 3.90 37.44 2.21
CA ASN A 89 4.69 38.68 2.17
C ASN A 89 5.11 39.04 0.73
N PRO A 90 4.16 39.39 -0.15
CA PRO A 90 4.45 39.68 -1.56
C PRO A 90 5.43 40.84 -1.77
N GLU A 91 5.56 41.75 -0.79
CA GLU A 91 6.54 42.87 -0.82
C GLU A 91 7.99 42.38 -0.92
N LEU A 92 8.30 41.16 -0.53
CA LEU A 92 9.62 40.55 -0.66
C LEU A 92 9.97 40.24 -2.13
N ALA A 93 8.98 40.07 -2.98
CA ALA A 93 9.15 39.85 -4.41
C ALA A 93 9.53 41.13 -5.16
N ASP A 94 9.20 42.32 -4.61
CA ASP A 94 9.52 43.60 -5.23
C ASP A 94 11.01 43.80 -5.42
N GLY A 95 11.87 43.18 -4.59
CA GLY A 95 13.31 43.23 -4.73
C GLY A 95 13.85 42.54 -5.99
N PHE A 96 13.05 41.71 -6.65
CA PHE A 96 13.37 40.95 -7.86
C PHE A 96 12.64 41.49 -9.10
N ALA A 97 11.88 42.58 -8.97
CA ALA A 97 11.04 43.13 -10.05
C ALA A 97 11.82 43.55 -11.29
N GLU A 98 13.11 43.98 -11.13
CA GLU A 98 14.00 44.39 -12.24
C GLU A 98 14.93 43.27 -12.73
N ASP A 99 15.08 42.18 -11.94
CA ASP A 99 15.98 41.06 -12.24
C ASP A 99 15.35 39.74 -11.86
N ASN A 100 14.48 39.25 -12.73
CA ASN A 100 13.79 37.98 -12.53
C ASN A 100 14.82 36.82 -12.60
N PRO A 101 15.09 36.12 -11.48
CA PRO A 101 16.06 35.02 -11.46
C PRO A 101 15.63 33.81 -12.28
N LEU A 102 14.37 33.72 -12.67
CA LEU A 102 13.79 32.64 -13.48
C LEU A 102 13.52 33.05 -14.94
N ALA A 103 14.08 34.18 -15.40
CA ALA A 103 13.86 34.73 -16.76
C ALA A 103 14.21 33.73 -17.90
N THR A 104 15.12 32.77 -17.65
CA THR A 104 15.52 31.70 -18.58
C THR A 104 15.14 30.31 -18.10
N SER A 105 14.10 30.22 -17.31
CA SER A 105 13.66 28.96 -16.65
C SER A 105 12.39 28.40 -17.24
N ASP A 106 12.06 28.75 -18.48
CA ASP A 106 11.01 28.07 -19.22
C ASP A 106 11.36 26.59 -19.37
N ASN A 107 10.35 25.74 -19.21
CA ASN A 107 10.56 24.31 -19.10
C ASN A 107 9.33 23.51 -19.54
N TYR A 108 9.51 22.21 -19.70
CA TYR A 108 8.41 21.26 -19.73
C TYR A 108 8.30 20.52 -18.39
N GLU A 109 7.09 20.46 -17.86
CA GLU A 109 6.72 19.53 -16.79
C GLU A 109 6.12 18.28 -17.40
N VAL A 110 6.80 17.15 -17.18
CA VAL A 110 6.43 15.85 -17.72
C VAL A 110 5.83 14.99 -16.61
N TYR A 111 4.57 14.65 -16.76
CA TYR A 111 3.83 13.80 -15.85
C TYR A 111 3.79 12.38 -16.38
N MET A 112 3.97 11.40 -15.47
CA MET A 112 3.94 9.98 -15.82
C MET A 112 2.51 9.45 -15.85
N GLU A 113 2.28 8.37 -16.61
CA GLU A 113 0.99 7.68 -16.61
C GLU A 113 0.64 7.17 -15.22
N THR A 114 -0.61 7.42 -14.81
CA THR A 114 -1.16 6.95 -13.55
C THR A 114 -1.62 5.49 -13.65
N VAL A 115 -1.69 4.82 -12.50
CA VAL A 115 -2.00 3.37 -12.37
C VAL A 115 -3.45 3.02 -12.72
N GLU A 116 -4.31 3.99 -12.99
CA GLU A 116 -5.74 3.73 -13.26
C GLU A 116 -6.00 2.82 -14.47
N ASN A 117 -5.02 2.66 -15.38
CA ASN A 117 -5.09 1.77 -16.53
C ASN A 117 -4.04 0.65 -16.41
N GLU A 118 -4.14 -0.21 -15.39
CA GLU A 118 -3.20 -1.31 -15.13
C GLU A 118 -3.00 -2.27 -16.33
N ASP A 119 -3.94 -2.36 -17.25
CA ASP A 119 -3.88 -3.31 -18.37
C ASP A 119 -3.01 -2.81 -19.56
N GLU A 120 -2.69 -1.51 -19.64
CA GLU A 120 -1.91 -0.94 -20.74
C GLU A 120 -0.64 -0.17 -20.28
N SER A 121 -0.47 0.04 -18.99
CA SER A 121 0.66 0.85 -18.46
C SER A 121 2.00 0.12 -18.54
N VAL A 122 3.09 0.88 -18.67
CA VAL A 122 4.48 0.37 -18.63
C VAL A 122 4.77 -0.36 -17.31
N LEU A 123 4.01 -0.04 -16.26
CA LEU A 123 4.07 -0.67 -14.94
C LEU A 123 3.53 -2.12 -14.97
N ALA A 124 2.55 -2.42 -15.83
CA ALA A 124 2.07 -3.79 -16.08
C ALA A 124 3.16 -4.70 -16.68
N GLN A 125 4.20 -4.13 -17.30
CA GLN A 125 5.35 -4.86 -17.83
C GLN A 125 6.43 -5.17 -16.78
N GLY A 126 6.16 -4.91 -15.49
CA GLY A 126 7.04 -5.26 -14.37
C GLY A 126 8.19 -4.28 -14.11
N ARG A 127 8.19 -3.10 -14.76
CA ARG A 127 9.13 -2.02 -14.43
C ARG A 127 8.60 -1.21 -13.25
N SER A 128 9.49 -0.82 -12.35
CA SER A 128 9.12 0.12 -11.27
C SER A 128 8.94 1.54 -11.84
N LEU A 129 8.09 2.34 -11.20
CA LEU A 129 7.91 3.76 -11.56
C LEU A 129 9.27 4.50 -11.58
N SER A 130 10.12 4.22 -10.60
CA SER A 130 11.46 4.80 -10.49
C SER A 130 12.38 4.43 -11.66
N GLU A 131 12.30 3.20 -12.18
CA GLU A 131 13.07 2.77 -13.37
C GLU A 131 12.59 3.49 -14.62
N THR A 132 11.27 3.59 -14.79
CA THR A 132 10.65 4.29 -15.93
C THR A 132 10.98 5.80 -15.89
N GLN A 133 10.93 6.42 -14.71
CA GLN A 133 11.35 7.82 -14.52
C GLN A 133 12.84 8.02 -14.84
N ASN A 134 13.72 7.12 -14.40
CA ASN A 134 15.14 7.22 -14.68
C ASN A 134 15.46 7.05 -16.17
N ASP A 135 14.72 6.18 -16.86
CA ASP A 135 14.86 6.02 -18.32
C ASP A 135 14.36 7.26 -19.06
N LEU A 136 13.27 7.89 -18.60
CA LEU A 136 12.77 9.14 -19.15
C LEU A 136 13.76 10.29 -18.93
N VAL A 137 14.35 10.41 -17.73
CA VAL A 137 15.38 11.42 -17.43
C VAL A 137 16.58 11.28 -18.37
N LYS A 138 17.11 10.05 -18.56
CA LYS A 138 18.20 9.79 -19.49
C LYS A 138 17.85 10.14 -20.93
N PHE A 139 16.63 9.79 -21.34
CA PHE A 139 16.12 10.13 -22.67
C PHE A 139 16.04 11.63 -22.85
N ALA A 140 15.39 12.35 -21.94
CA ALA A 140 15.25 13.80 -22.00
C ALA A 140 16.62 14.51 -22.00
N GLN A 141 17.59 14.04 -21.22
CA GLN A 141 18.97 14.54 -21.22
C GLN A 141 19.72 14.31 -22.53
N SER A 142 19.27 13.37 -23.35
CA SER A 142 19.89 13.08 -24.65
C SER A 142 19.34 13.93 -25.79
N LEU A 143 18.27 14.69 -25.57
CA LEU A 143 17.66 15.56 -26.56
C LEU A 143 18.48 16.84 -26.78
N ASP A 144 18.62 17.23 -28.02
CA ASP A 144 19.31 18.45 -28.40
C ASP A 144 18.51 19.72 -27.99
N GLY A 145 19.12 20.67 -27.31
CA GLY A 145 18.44 21.84 -26.75
C GLY A 145 17.92 21.67 -25.32
N VAL A 146 18.21 20.54 -24.65
CA VAL A 146 17.92 20.35 -23.24
C VAL A 146 19.16 20.66 -22.39
N ARG A 147 19.06 21.70 -21.56
CA ARG A 147 20.11 22.12 -20.63
C ARG A 147 20.19 21.24 -19.40
N GLN A 148 19.06 20.98 -18.80
CA GLN A 148 18.99 20.28 -17.53
C GLN A 148 17.65 19.55 -17.39
N VAL A 149 17.70 18.38 -16.79
CA VAL A 149 16.50 17.64 -16.39
C VAL A 149 16.53 17.49 -14.88
N ASN A 150 15.54 18.08 -14.22
CA ASN A 150 15.36 17.96 -12.79
C ASN A 150 14.28 16.93 -12.49
N LYS A 151 14.65 15.96 -11.70
CA LYS A 151 13.73 15.05 -11.02
C LYS A 151 13.80 15.41 -9.54
N SER A 152 12.66 15.46 -8.88
CA SER A 152 12.65 15.68 -7.44
C SER A 152 13.12 14.40 -6.69
N ASP A 153 14.42 14.10 -6.88
CA ASP A 153 15.03 12.90 -6.26
C ASP A 153 14.90 12.88 -4.74
N VAL A 154 14.85 14.04 -4.11
CA VAL A 154 14.67 14.16 -2.66
C VAL A 154 13.28 13.67 -2.26
N VAL A 155 12.24 14.06 -3.00
CA VAL A 155 10.86 13.60 -2.74
C VAL A 155 10.74 12.12 -3.05
N ALA A 156 11.16 11.68 -4.23
CA ALA A 156 11.08 10.29 -4.65
C ALA A 156 11.86 9.35 -3.70
N ASN A 157 13.11 9.70 -3.34
CA ASN A 157 13.92 8.90 -2.43
C ASN A 157 13.37 8.89 -1.00
N THR A 158 12.80 10.00 -0.53
CA THR A 158 12.17 10.09 0.79
C THR A 158 10.92 9.23 0.83
N LEU A 159 10.04 9.34 -0.17
CA LEU A 159 8.83 8.54 -0.27
C LEU A 159 9.15 7.04 -0.36
N THR A 160 10.10 6.64 -1.20
CA THR A 160 10.56 5.25 -1.29
C THR A 160 11.12 4.73 0.04
N SER A 161 11.91 5.54 0.75
CA SER A 161 12.46 5.18 2.06
C SER A 161 11.37 5.00 3.11
N VAL A 162 10.38 5.90 3.14
CA VAL A 162 9.22 5.81 4.02
C VAL A 162 8.38 4.56 3.70
N ASN A 163 8.13 4.29 2.41
CA ASN A 163 7.40 3.10 1.97
C ASN A 163 8.10 1.80 2.43
N MET A 164 9.43 1.72 2.27
CA MET A 164 10.22 0.58 2.72
C MET A 164 10.15 0.41 4.25
N LEU A 165 10.26 1.49 5.02
CA LEU A 165 10.14 1.46 6.48
C LEU A 165 8.75 0.96 6.90
N VAL A 166 7.68 1.48 6.28
CA VAL A 166 6.31 1.05 6.56
C VAL A 166 6.11 -0.43 6.21
N ALA A 167 6.67 -0.89 5.09
CA ALA A 167 6.62 -2.31 4.70
C ALA A 167 7.30 -3.21 5.75
N TYR A 168 8.50 -2.88 6.22
CA TYR A 168 9.20 -3.66 7.25
C TYR A 168 8.44 -3.67 8.59
N VAL A 169 7.94 -2.52 9.03
CA VAL A 169 7.14 -2.41 10.27
C VAL A 169 5.87 -3.26 10.15
N SER A 170 5.21 -3.21 9.00
CA SER A 170 3.99 -4.00 8.75
C SER A 170 4.24 -5.50 8.76
N ILE A 171 5.31 -5.95 8.10
CA ILE A 171 5.72 -7.37 8.13
C ILE A 171 5.99 -7.82 9.57
N ALA A 172 6.68 -7.00 10.36
CA ALA A 172 6.95 -7.31 11.77
C ALA A 172 5.66 -7.43 12.59
N ILE A 173 4.73 -6.48 12.43
CA ILE A 173 3.43 -6.51 13.12
C ILE A 173 2.62 -7.75 12.70
N ILE A 174 2.54 -8.05 11.40
CA ILE A 174 1.85 -9.23 10.87
C ILE A 174 2.45 -10.50 11.45
N ALA A 175 3.77 -10.63 11.49
CA ALA A 175 4.45 -11.78 12.06
C ALA A 175 4.15 -11.97 13.55
N ILE A 176 4.11 -10.88 14.33
CA ILE A 176 3.74 -10.92 15.75
C ILE A 176 2.28 -11.36 15.91
N LEU A 177 1.35 -10.79 15.13
CA LEU A 177 -0.07 -11.16 15.20
C LEU A 177 -0.29 -12.62 14.83
N LEU A 178 0.43 -13.15 13.83
CA LEU A 178 0.42 -14.56 13.47
C LEU A 178 0.92 -15.43 14.63
N ALA A 179 2.04 -15.09 15.24
CA ALA A 179 2.60 -15.82 16.35
C ALA A 179 1.64 -15.87 17.55
N VAL A 180 1.03 -14.74 17.89
CA VAL A 180 0.00 -14.63 18.94
C VAL A 180 -1.22 -15.50 18.60
N SER A 181 -1.70 -15.47 17.37
CA SER A 181 -2.85 -16.28 16.93
C SER A 181 -2.58 -17.77 17.05
N ILE A 182 -1.41 -18.23 16.60
CA ILE A 182 -0.99 -19.64 16.71
C ILE A 182 -0.88 -20.05 18.20
N PHE A 183 -0.30 -19.18 19.03
CA PHE A 183 -0.19 -19.44 20.47
C PHE A 183 -1.58 -19.58 21.14
N LEU A 184 -2.52 -18.69 20.83
CA LEU A 184 -3.87 -18.71 21.39
C LEU A 184 -4.65 -19.97 20.97
N ILE A 185 -4.56 -20.36 19.69
CA ILE A 185 -5.19 -21.60 19.21
C ILE A 185 -4.55 -22.81 19.89
N SER A 186 -3.23 -22.84 19.98
CA SER A 186 -2.50 -23.93 20.65
C SER A 186 -2.96 -24.08 22.11
N ASN A 187 -3.12 -22.99 22.83
CA ASN A 187 -3.60 -23.00 24.21
C ASN A 187 -5.05 -23.50 24.31
N THR A 188 -5.91 -23.06 23.41
CA THR A 188 -7.32 -23.49 23.34
C THR A 188 -7.45 -24.99 23.07
N VAL A 189 -6.72 -25.49 22.07
CA VAL A 189 -6.74 -26.92 21.72
C VAL A 189 -6.18 -27.77 22.88
N THR A 190 -5.11 -27.33 23.53
CA THR A 190 -4.54 -28.00 24.71
C THR A 190 -5.55 -28.09 25.83
N THR A 191 -6.27 -27.02 26.12
CA THR A 191 -7.34 -27.01 27.13
C THR A 191 -8.48 -27.96 26.73
N GLY A 192 -8.90 -27.98 25.47
CA GLY A 192 -9.90 -28.89 24.94
C GLY A 192 -9.51 -30.37 25.10
N ILE A 193 -8.24 -30.70 24.81
CA ILE A 193 -7.68 -32.04 25.02
C ILE A 193 -7.71 -32.42 26.50
N THR A 194 -7.32 -31.50 27.38
CA THR A 194 -7.24 -31.73 28.81
C THR A 194 -8.63 -32.01 29.40
N VAL A 195 -9.64 -31.25 29.01
CA VAL A 195 -11.03 -31.44 29.47
C VAL A 195 -11.61 -32.76 29.01
N ARG A 196 -11.25 -33.24 27.80
CA ARG A 196 -11.76 -34.49 27.23
C ARG A 196 -10.80 -35.69 27.41
N ARG A 197 -9.86 -35.60 28.36
CA ARG A 197 -8.82 -36.61 28.55
C ARG A 197 -9.36 -38.01 28.82
N GLU A 198 -10.42 -38.11 29.60
CA GLU A 198 -11.07 -39.39 29.94
C GLU A 198 -11.73 -40.01 28.71
N GLU A 199 -12.44 -39.24 27.90
CA GLU A 199 -13.04 -39.70 26.65
C GLU A 199 -11.97 -40.22 25.67
N ILE A 200 -10.87 -39.51 25.55
CA ILE A 200 -9.72 -39.91 24.74
C ILE A 200 -9.09 -41.22 25.22
N ALA A 201 -8.95 -41.39 26.53
CA ALA A 201 -8.46 -42.63 27.12
C ALA A 201 -9.37 -43.81 26.80
N ILE A 202 -10.67 -43.68 26.95
CA ILE A 202 -11.64 -44.71 26.60
C ILE A 202 -11.58 -45.08 25.12
N MET A 203 -11.50 -44.07 24.21
CA MET A 203 -11.36 -44.34 22.78
C MET A 203 -10.09 -45.13 22.44
N LYS A 204 -8.97 -44.84 23.11
CA LYS A 204 -7.75 -45.60 22.96
C LYS A 204 -7.86 -47.05 23.52
N TYR A 205 -8.49 -47.22 24.64
CA TYR A 205 -8.72 -48.56 25.24
C TYR A 205 -9.53 -49.50 24.33
N ILE A 206 -10.50 -48.96 23.60
CA ILE A 206 -11.29 -49.74 22.61
C ILE A 206 -10.61 -49.91 21.26
N GLY A 207 -9.33 -49.40 21.09
CA GLY A 207 -8.53 -49.60 19.89
C GLY A 207 -8.79 -48.57 18.77
N ALA A 208 -9.33 -47.37 19.07
CA ALA A 208 -9.53 -46.34 18.09
C ALA A 208 -8.20 -45.89 17.48
N LYS A 209 -8.17 -45.74 16.14
CA LYS A 209 -7.00 -45.23 15.42
C LYS A 209 -6.71 -43.75 15.81
N ASP A 210 -5.46 -43.41 15.88
CA ASP A 210 -5.02 -42.04 16.23
C ASP A 210 -5.70 -40.92 15.40
N PHE A 211 -6.00 -41.17 14.13
CA PHE A 211 -6.75 -40.26 13.29
C PHE A 211 -8.13 -39.94 13.80
N VAL A 212 -8.87 -40.96 14.26
CA VAL A 212 -10.23 -40.82 14.80
C VAL A 212 -10.23 -39.99 16.09
N VAL A 213 -9.20 -40.19 16.93
CA VAL A 213 -9.04 -39.43 18.17
C VAL A 213 -8.63 -37.95 17.92
N ARG A 214 -7.86 -37.69 16.85
CA ARG A 214 -7.38 -36.35 16.55
C ARG A 214 -8.36 -35.51 15.73
N SER A 215 -9.16 -36.13 14.86
CA SER A 215 -10.00 -35.42 13.89
C SER A 215 -10.98 -34.43 14.53
N PRO A 216 -11.65 -34.67 15.66
CA PRO A 216 -12.56 -33.71 16.25
C PRO A 216 -11.87 -32.37 16.60
N PHE A 217 -10.66 -32.43 17.14
CA PHE A 217 -9.92 -31.23 17.54
C PHE A 217 -9.43 -30.42 16.33
N VAL A 218 -9.04 -31.10 15.24
CA VAL A 218 -8.64 -30.44 14.00
C VAL A 218 -9.84 -29.77 13.33
N ILE A 219 -11.01 -30.45 13.32
CA ILE A 219 -12.26 -29.90 12.79
C ILE A 219 -12.70 -28.69 13.64
N GLU A 220 -12.63 -28.79 14.97
CA GLU A 220 -12.94 -27.68 15.87
C GLU A 220 -12.02 -26.47 15.59
N GLY A 221 -10.71 -26.68 15.41
CA GLY A 221 -9.76 -25.64 15.03
C GLY A 221 -10.08 -25.00 13.67
N LEU A 222 -10.48 -25.80 12.69
CA LEU A 222 -10.90 -25.33 11.38
C LEU A 222 -12.17 -24.46 11.47
N ILE A 223 -13.18 -24.88 12.24
CA ILE A 223 -14.40 -24.11 12.48
C ILE A 223 -14.07 -22.77 13.17
N ILE A 224 -13.21 -22.79 14.19
CA ILE A 224 -12.74 -21.58 14.86
C ILE A 224 -12.04 -20.66 13.86
N GLY A 225 -11.22 -21.21 12.96
CA GLY A 225 -10.52 -20.45 11.92
C GLY A 225 -11.48 -19.79 10.92
N ILE A 226 -12.49 -20.51 10.45
CA ILE A 226 -13.49 -20.00 9.50
C ILE A 226 -14.32 -18.86 10.13
N PHE A 227 -14.96 -19.13 11.27
CA PHE A 227 -15.80 -18.11 11.92
C PHE A 227 -14.97 -16.98 12.51
N GLY A 228 -13.78 -17.29 13.04
CA GLY A 228 -12.81 -16.31 13.54
C GLY A 228 -12.30 -15.36 12.47
N ALA A 229 -12.30 -15.75 11.19
CA ALA A 229 -11.94 -14.88 10.08
C ALA A 229 -13.17 -14.21 9.43
N ALA A 230 -14.23 -14.92 9.18
CA ALA A 230 -15.40 -14.40 8.47
C ALA A 230 -16.07 -13.24 9.20
N ILE A 231 -16.23 -13.35 10.53
CA ILE A 231 -16.88 -12.30 11.34
C ILE A 231 -16.12 -10.97 11.28
N PRO A 232 -14.81 -10.92 11.60
CA PRO A 232 -14.07 -9.66 11.58
C PRO A 232 -13.88 -9.09 10.18
N LEU A 233 -13.71 -9.92 9.14
CA LEU A 233 -13.62 -9.45 7.77
C LEU A 233 -14.92 -8.77 7.32
N THR A 234 -16.06 -9.34 7.63
CA THR A 234 -17.36 -8.71 7.34
C THR A 234 -17.52 -7.39 8.10
N LEU A 235 -17.17 -7.36 9.39
CA LEU A 235 -17.23 -6.14 10.20
C LEU A 235 -16.31 -5.04 9.65
N LEU A 236 -15.09 -5.41 9.29
CA LEU A 236 -14.11 -4.49 8.71
C LEU A 236 -14.58 -3.89 7.38
N TYR A 237 -15.27 -4.66 6.53
CA TYR A 237 -15.82 -4.16 5.28
C TYR A 237 -16.71 -2.94 5.52
N PHE A 238 -17.69 -3.09 6.40
CA PHE A 238 -18.59 -1.98 6.74
C PHE A 238 -17.89 -0.85 7.47
N LEU A 239 -16.93 -1.17 8.34
CA LEU A 239 -16.19 -0.17 9.09
C LEU A 239 -15.27 0.65 8.19
N TYR A 240 -14.60 0.01 7.23
CA TYR A 240 -13.72 0.65 6.25
C TYR A 240 -14.51 1.65 5.38
N ASP A 241 -15.61 1.20 4.79
CA ASP A 241 -16.45 2.05 3.94
C ASP A 241 -16.94 3.29 4.69
N LYS A 242 -17.45 3.09 5.93
CA LYS A 242 -17.89 4.19 6.79
C LYS A 242 -16.75 5.09 7.25
N ALA A 243 -15.56 4.55 7.50
CA ALA A 243 -14.41 5.34 7.92
C ALA A 243 -13.92 6.24 6.78
N VAL A 244 -13.81 5.71 5.56
CA VAL A 244 -13.44 6.49 4.37
C VAL A 244 -14.48 7.58 4.10
N GLU A 245 -15.77 7.25 4.10
CA GLU A 245 -16.86 8.23 3.94
C GLU A 245 -16.78 9.36 4.99
N TYR A 246 -16.54 9.01 6.26
CA TYR A 246 -16.42 9.98 7.35
C TYR A 246 -15.20 10.88 7.20
N ILE A 247 -14.05 10.34 6.85
CA ILE A 247 -12.80 11.10 6.65
C ILE A 247 -12.99 12.08 5.50
N MET A 248 -13.48 11.60 4.36
CA MET A 248 -13.70 12.42 3.18
C MET A 248 -14.71 13.54 3.41
N THR A 249 -15.81 13.27 4.12
CA THR A 249 -16.81 14.31 4.40
C THR A 249 -16.36 15.33 5.45
N ARG A 250 -15.57 14.90 6.44
CA ARG A 250 -15.14 15.76 7.55
C ARG A 250 -13.95 16.64 7.20
N PHE A 251 -13.04 16.13 6.39
CA PHE A 251 -11.79 16.80 6.02
C PHE A 251 -11.77 17.12 4.53
N ARG A 252 -12.59 18.10 4.12
CA ARG A 252 -12.72 18.53 2.71
C ARG A 252 -11.39 18.92 2.06
N ILE A 253 -10.42 19.40 2.84
CA ILE A 253 -9.07 19.75 2.35
C ILE A 253 -8.35 18.50 1.85
N LEU A 254 -8.60 17.34 2.48
CA LEU A 254 -7.97 16.08 2.09
C LEU A 254 -8.54 15.51 0.78
N GLN A 255 -9.76 15.87 0.39
CA GLN A 255 -10.39 15.41 -0.87
C GLN A 255 -9.61 15.79 -2.12
N ASN A 256 -8.84 16.88 -2.06
CA ASN A 256 -8.05 17.37 -3.19
C ASN A 256 -6.60 16.89 -3.15
N ILE A 257 -6.18 16.20 -2.07
CA ILE A 257 -4.78 15.82 -1.83
C ILE A 257 -4.62 14.32 -1.69
N ILE A 258 -5.63 13.62 -1.15
CA ILE A 258 -5.54 12.22 -0.79
C ILE A 258 -6.76 11.47 -1.34
N ASP A 259 -6.50 10.48 -2.18
CA ASP A 259 -7.48 9.49 -2.59
C ASP A 259 -7.30 8.21 -1.80
N PHE A 260 -8.42 7.64 -1.35
CA PHE A 260 -8.44 6.33 -0.71
C PHE A 260 -8.89 5.27 -1.69
N LEU A 261 -8.27 4.09 -1.61
CA LEU A 261 -8.70 2.95 -2.39
C LEU A 261 -10.16 2.59 -2.09
N PRO A 262 -10.98 2.30 -3.11
CA PRO A 262 -12.34 1.81 -2.90
C PRO A 262 -12.35 0.54 -2.04
N ALA A 263 -13.36 0.38 -1.17
CA ALA A 263 -13.49 -0.80 -0.32
C ALA A 263 -13.43 -2.12 -1.12
N GLY A 264 -14.03 -2.13 -2.32
CA GLY A 264 -14.00 -3.29 -3.21
C GLY A 264 -12.59 -3.74 -3.58
N THR A 265 -11.71 -2.82 -3.95
CA THR A 265 -10.32 -3.11 -4.34
C THR A 265 -9.50 -3.66 -3.17
N VAL A 266 -9.60 -3.04 -2.00
CA VAL A 266 -8.91 -3.53 -0.79
C VAL A 266 -9.39 -4.94 -0.44
N TYR A 267 -10.70 -5.20 -0.56
CA TYR A 267 -11.31 -6.48 -0.17
C TYR A 267 -11.09 -7.60 -1.18
N GLN A 268 -10.82 -7.32 -2.44
CA GLN A 268 -10.40 -8.34 -3.41
C GLN A 268 -9.16 -9.12 -2.94
N ILE A 269 -8.26 -8.46 -2.23
CA ILE A 269 -7.04 -9.06 -1.68
C ILE A 269 -7.23 -9.46 -0.21
N LEU A 270 -7.77 -8.58 0.61
CA LEU A 270 -7.91 -8.80 2.06
C LEU A 270 -8.79 -10.00 2.38
N LEU A 271 -9.90 -10.20 1.66
CA LEU A 271 -10.84 -11.28 1.95
C LEU A 271 -10.23 -12.67 1.72
N PRO A 272 -9.65 -13.00 0.54
CA PRO A 272 -9.02 -14.31 0.35
C PRO A 272 -7.80 -14.50 1.27
N VAL A 273 -6.95 -13.50 1.45
CA VAL A 273 -5.78 -13.58 2.33
C VAL A 273 -6.21 -13.80 3.78
N GLY A 274 -7.17 -13.03 4.29
CA GLY A 274 -7.68 -13.15 5.66
C GLY A 274 -8.36 -14.51 5.92
N LEU A 275 -9.13 -15.04 4.95
CA LEU A 275 -9.71 -16.37 5.05
C LEU A 275 -8.64 -17.47 5.03
N ILE A 276 -7.69 -17.41 4.11
CA ILE A 276 -6.60 -18.39 4.03
C ILE A 276 -5.79 -18.38 5.34
N MET A 277 -5.49 -17.19 5.86
CA MET A 277 -4.81 -17.05 7.15
C MET A 277 -5.63 -17.63 8.29
N GLY A 278 -6.91 -17.29 8.42
CA GLY A 278 -7.77 -17.79 9.49
C GLY A 278 -7.90 -19.31 9.47
N ILE A 279 -8.20 -19.88 8.30
CA ILE A 279 -8.30 -21.33 8.09
C ILE A 279 -6.94 -21.99 8.31
N GLY A 280 -5.87 -21.41 7.76
CA GLY A 280 -4.50 -21.92 7.89
C GLY A 280 -4.04 -21.98 9.35
N ILE A 281 -4.22 -20.90 10.09
CA ILE A 281 -3.86 -20.83 11.52
C ILE A 281 -4.71 -21.80 12.33
N GLY A 282 -6.03 -21.85 12.06
CA GLY A 282 -6.97 -22.79 12.72
C GLY A 282 -6.58 -24.23 12.50
N PHE A 283 -6.30 -24.61 11.25
CA PHE A 283 -5.90 -25.97 10.89
C PHE A 283 -4.50 -26.32 11.40
N LEU A 284 -3.48 -25.51 11.07
CA LEU A 284 -2.10 -25.81 11.44
C LEU A 284 -1.90 -25.75 12.95
N GLY A 285 -2.45 -24.72 13.62
CA GLY A 285 -2.36 -24.57 15.07
C GLY A 285 -2.96 -25.75 15.82
N SER A 286 -4.16 -26.23 15.41
CA SER A 286 -4.78 -27.40 16.00
C SER A 286 -4.03 -28.68 15.67
N TYR A 287 -3.62 -28.89 14.42
CA TYR A 287 -2.89 -30.08 13.98
C TYR A 287 -1.58 -30.28 14.74
N PHE A 288 -0.74 -29.25 14.81
CA PHE A 288 0.54 -29.32 15.51
C PHE A 288 0.37 -29.51 17.02
N THR A 289 -0.62 -28.83 17.63
CA THR A 289 -0.90 -28.95 19.06
C THR A 289 -1.38 -30.35 19.43
N VAL A 290 -2.32 -30.88 18.67
CA VAL A 290 -2.84 -32.25 18.87
C VAL A 290 -1.73 -33.27 18.70
N ARG A 291 -0.88 -33.12 17.67
CA ARG A 291 0.26 -34.02 17.45
C ARG A 291 1.28 -33.99 18.59
N LYS A 292 1.47 -32.82 19.21
CA LYS A 292 2.41 -32.66 20.33
C LYS A 292 1.88 -33.25 21.62
N HIS A 293 0.59 -33.07 21.92
CA HIS A 293 0.00 -33.44 23.22
C HIS A 293 -0.65 -34.84 23.24
N LEU A 294 -0.97 -35.40 22.08
CA LEU A 294 -1.49 -36.77 21.96
C LEU A 294 -0.40 -37.81 21.58
N LYS A 295 0.91 -37.44 21.75
CA LYS A 295 1.97 -38.46 21.76
C LYS A 295 1.95 -39.16 23.11
N VAL A 296 1.30 -40.28 23.14
CA VAL A 296 1.45 -41.34 24.16
C VAL A 296 1.75 -42.63 23.45
#